data_ea99413ebcc58dbe975a097f4cee9ad8
#
_entry.id   ea99413ebcc58dbe975a097f4cee9ad8
#
_cell.length_a   1.000
_cell.length_b   1.000
_cell.length_c   1.000
_cell.angle_alpha   90.00
_cell.angle_beta   90.00
_cell.angle_gamma   90.00
#
_symmetry.space_group_name_H-M   'P 1'
#
loop_
_entity.id
_entity.type
_entity.pdbx_description
1 polymer ?
#
loop_
_entity_poly.entity_id
_entity_poly.type
_entity_poly.pdbx_seq_one_letter_code
_entity_poly.pdbx_strand_id
1 'polypeptide(L)'
;MTLIVKSSSLHGAGVYTTAPIRKGTRVLEYTGPRLKKDETDGLYADSEVTYLFTMDDSSVVIDGFGMAAFVNHSCDPNCESDQFGDQIWIVALRDIQADEELTYDYCLWDGEPGDEAPCYCGANNCRGTMYSEEEVKRQKRLLRRKAAQRKPDKKKNKGRKKRAA
;
A
#
# COMPACT_ATOMS: atom_id res chain seq x y z
N MET A 1 -25.05 -12.61 -5.58
CA MET A 1 -24.14 -11.50 -5.84
C MET A 1 -23.18 -11.97 -6.92
N THR A 2 -23.04 -11.21 -8.00
CA THR A 2 -22.08 -11.53 -9.07
C THR A 2 -21.09 -10.39 -9.17
N LEU A 3 -19.80 -10.72 -9.14
CA LEU A 3 -18.71 -9.79 -9.34
C LEU A 3 -18.14 -9.98 -10.74
N ILE A 4 -17.71 -8.91 -11.37
CA ILE A 4 -17.09 -8.93 -12.70
C ILE A 4 -15.80 -8.10 -12.68
N VAL A 5 -14.83 -8.53 -13.48
CA VAL A 5 -13.62 -7.74 -13.74
C VAL A 5 -13.82 -7.04 -15.09
N LYS A 6 -13.61 -5.72 -15.11
CA LYS A 6 -13.65 -4.91 -16.33
C LYS A 6 -12.65 -3.77 -16.26
N SER A 7 -12.45 -3.03 -17.35
CA SER A 7 -11.59 -1.85 -17.37
C SER A 7 -12.01 -0.86 -16.29
N SER A 8 -11.04 -0.33 -15.57
CA SER A 8 -11.20 0.65 -14.49
C SER A 8 -10.71 2.03 -14.92
N SER A 9 -11.36 3.08 -14.42
CA SER A 9 -10.88 4.46 -14.54
C SER A 9 -9.78 4.79 -13.52
N LEU A 10 -9.57 3.96 -12.50
CA LEU A 10 -8.54 4.13 -11.49
C LEU A 10 -7.20 3.59 -11.98
N HIS A 11 -7.18 2.29 -12.33
CA HIS A 11 -5.99 1.64 -12.85
C HIS A 11 -6.35 0.33 -13.56
N GLY A 12 -5.93 0.16 -14.82
CA GLY A 12 -6.01 -1.07 -15.59
C GLY A 12 -7.38 -1.75 -15.56
N ALA A 13 -7.53 -2.78 -14.75
CA ALA A 13 -8.78 -3.51 -14.51
C ALA A 13 -9.23 -3.34 -13.06
N GLY A 14 -10.54 -3.41 -12.82
CA GLY A 14 -11.13 -3.32 -11.49
C GLY A 14 -12.27 -4.32 -11.30
N VAL A 15 -12.62 -4.58 -10.04
CA VAL A 15 -13.73 -5.45 -9.67
C VAL A 15 -14.97 -4.61 -9.45
N TYR A 16 -16.07 -5.03 -10.05
CA TYR A 16 -17.37 -4.35 -9.96
C TYR A 16 -18.44 -5.33 -9.49
N THR A 17 -19.39 -4.82 -8.72
CA THR A 17 -20.57 -5.61 -8.34
C THR A 17 -21.69 -5.39 -9.34
N THR A 18 -22.44 -6.46 -9.68
CA THR A 18 -23.63 -6.37 -10.56
C THR A 18 -24.92 -6.21 -9.76
N ALA A 19 -24.86 -6.26 -8.42
CA ALA A 19 -26.00 -6.12 -7.54
C ALA A 19 -25.58 -5.38 -6.26
N PRO A 20 -26.51 -4.71 -5.55
CA PRO A 20 -26.19 -4.02 -4.32
C PRO A 20 -25.57 -4.94 -3.25
N ILE A 21 -24.59 -4.43 -2.53
CA ILE A 21 -23.93 -5.12 -1.40
C ILE A 21 -24.19 -4.29 -0.14
N ARG A 22 -24.56 -4.95 0.94
CA ARG A 22 -24.79 -4.30 2.25
C ARG A 22 -23.47 -4.12 2.98
N LYS A 23 -23.39 -3.06 3.77
CA LYS A 23 -22.29 -2.85 4.72
C LYS A 23 -22.05 -4.09 5.58
N GLY A 24 -20.76 -4.41 5.82
CA GLY A 24 -20.32 -5.54 6.64
C GLY A 24 -20.35 -6.89 5.92
N THR A 25 -20.73 -6.92 4.63
CA THR A 25 -20.66 -8.14 3.83
C THR A 25 -19.22 -8.49 3.52
N ARG A 26 -18.81 -9.75 3.79
CA ARG A 26 -17.60 -10.35 3.22
C ARG A 26 -17.83 -10.60 1.74
N VAL A 27 -17.20 -9.79 0.91
CA VAL A 27 -17.49 -9.75 -0.53
C VAL A 27 -16.65 -10.74 -1.29
N LEU A 28 -15.36 -10.81 -0.99
CA LEU A 28 -14.37 -11.54 -1.77
C LEU A 28 -13.20 -11.93 -0.86
N GLU A 29 -12.80 -13.21 -0.92
CA GLU A 29 -11.60 -13.67 -0.23
C GLU A 29 -10.35 -13.36 -1.06
N TYR A 30 -9.30 -12.87 -0.40
CA TYR A 30 -7.99 -12.69 -1.00
C TYR A 30 -7.23 -14.01 -0.96
N THR A 31 -7.21 -14.72 -2.07
CA THR A 31 -6.68 -16.07 -2.17
C THR A 31 -5.41 -16.12 -2.99
N GLY A 32 -4.54 -17.10 -2.68
CA GLY A 32 -3.31 -17.35 -3.42
C GLY A 32 -2.35 -18.28 -2.66
N PRO A 33 -1.22 -18.62 -3.26
CA PRO A 33 -0.14 -19.29 -2.57
C PRO A 33 0.29 -18.52 -1.32
N ARG A 34 0.58 -19.25 -0.24
CA ARG A 34 1.14 -18.68 0.99
C ARG A 34 2.63 -18.87 0.98
N LEU A 35 3.34 -17.77 1.05
CA LEU A 35 4.79 -17.72 1.01
C LEU A 35 5.31 -17.16 2.33
N LYS A 36 6.53 -17.50 2.70
CA LYS A 36 7.21 -16.79 3.78
C LYS A 36 7.68 -15.43 3.28
N LYS A 37 7.57 -14.41 4.12
CA LYS A 37 7.91 -13.04 3.71
C LYS A 37 9.36 -12.92 3.24
N ASP A 38 10.30 -13.56 3.89
CA ASP A 38 11.71 -13.57 3.53
C ASP A 38 12.02 -14.24 2.17
N GLU A 39 11.14 -15.14 1.73
CA GLU A 39 11.24 -15.79 0.41
C GLU A 39 10.70 -14.87 -0.70
N THR A 40 9.73 -13.99 -0.39
CA THR A 40 9.12 -13.10 -1.39
C THR A 40 10.04 -12.00 -1.86
N ASP A 41 10.92 -11.48 -1.01
CA ASP A 41 11.86 -10.40 -1.35
C ASP A 41 12.79 -10.80 -2.52
N GLY A 42 13.19 -12.07 -2.57
CA GLY A 42 13.99 -12.61 -3.67
C GLY A 42 13.19 -12.95 -4.93
N LEU A 43 11.96 -13.45 -4.76
CA LEU A 43 11.12 -13.87 -5.89
C LEU A 43 10.59 -12.70 -6.71
N TYR A 44 10.37 -11.56 -6.08
CA TYR A 44 9.72 -10.38 -6.71
C TYR A 44 10.65 -9.17 -6.83
N ALA A 45 11.96 -9.33 -6.58
CA ALA A 45 12.94 -8.24 -6.62
C ALA A 45 12.94 -7.47 -7.95
N ASP A 46 12.70 -8.16 -9.07
CA ASP A 46 12.67 -7.58 -10.41
C ASP A 46 11.23 -7.39 -10.96
N SER A 47 10.22 -7.56 -10.13
CA SER A 47 8.82 -7.45 -10.56
C SER A 47 8.32 -6.02 -10.43
N GLU A 48 7.83 -5.43 -11.54
CA GLU A 48 7.23 -4.09 -11.53
C GLU A 48 5.87 -4.05 -10.82
N VAL A 49 5.19 -5.20 -10.72
CA VAL A 49 3.86 -5.32 -10.10
C VAL A 49 3.82 -6.58 -9.24
N THR A 50 3.32 -6.44 -8.02
CA THR A 50 3.08 -7.54 -7.11
C THR A 50 1.67 -7.47 -6.55
N TYR A 51 1.09 -8.63 -6.25
CA TYR A 51 -0.23 -8.75 -5.61
C TYR A 51 -0.07 -9.39 -4.23
N LEU A 52 0.94 -8.94 -3.48
CA LEU A 52 1.29 -9.52 -2.20
C LEU A 52 0.48 -8.91 -1.06
N PHE A 53 -0.17 -9.74 -0.27
CA PHE A 53 -0.88 -9.34 0.94
C PHE A 53 -0.20 -9.95 2.17
N THR A 54 0.34 -9.10 3.04
CA THR A 54 0.99 -9.55 4.28
C THR A 54 -0.06 -9.81 5.36
N MET A 55 -0.02 -10.98 5.98
CA MET A 55 -0.88 -11.33 7.11
C MET A 55 -0.43 -10.64 8.40
N ASP A 56 -1.33 -10.55 9.38
CA ASP A 56 -1.12 -9.82 10.64
C ASP A 56 0.13 -10.27 11.41
N ASP A 57 0.50 -11.55 11.33
CA ASP A 57 1.73 -12.08 11.94
C ASP A 57 3.01 -11.65 11.22
N SER A 58 2.86 -10.99 10.07
CA SER A 58 3.95 -10.47 9.23
C SER A 58 4.97 -11.51 8.75
N SER A 59 4.73 -12.79 8.99
CA SER A 59 5.62 -13.90 8.58
C SER A 59 5.17 -14.56 7.30
N VAL A 60 3.87 -14.46 6.99
CA VAL A 60 3.22 -15.07 5.84
C VAL A 60 2.67 -13.99 4.92
N VAL A 61 2.88 -14.19 3.64
CA VAL A 61 2.36 -13.36 2.56
C VAL A 61 1.50 -14.22 1.65
N ILE A 62 0.34 -13.71 1.26
CA ILE A 62 -0.48 -14.31 0.22
C ILE A 62 -0.09 -13.68 -1.12
N ASP A 63 0.37 -14.48 -2.06
CA ASP A 63 0.57 -14.07 -3.45
C ASP A 63 -0.77 -14.11 -4.16
N GLY A 64 -1.37 -12.94 -4.35
CA GLY A 64 -2.75 -12.80 -4.81
C GLY A 64 -2.99 -13.42 -6.19
N PHE A 65 -3.79 -14.45 -6.22
CA PHE A 65 -4.20 -15.13 -7.44
C PHE A 65 -5.73 -15.21 -7.48
N GLY A 66 -6.33 -14.46 -8.37
CA GLY A 66 -7.79 -14.46 -8.52
C GLY A 66 -8.37 -13.06 -8.58
N MET A 67 -9.69 -12.96 -8.39
CA MET A 67 -10.43 -11.71 -8.59
C MET A 67 -10.04 -10.63 -7.59
N ALA A 68 -9.69 -10.98 -6.36
CA ALA A 68 -9.34 -10.01 -5.31
C ALA A 68 -8.08 -9.19 -5.66
N ALA A 69 -7.15 -9.76 -6.43
CA ALA A 69 -5.97 -9.06 -6.92
C ALA A 69 -6.30 -7.86 -7.83
N PHE A 70 -7.52 -7.81 -8.37
CA PHE A 70 -7.98 -6.70 -9.22
C PHE A 70 -8.81 -5.65 -8.46
N VAL A 71 -8.95 -5.76 -7.14
CA VAL A 71 -9.59 -4.71 -6.34
C VAL A 71 -8.61 -3.57 -6.17
N ASN A 72 -8.90 -2.43 -6.79
CA ASN A 72 -8.02 -1.26 -6.83
C ASN A 72 -7.94 -0.51 -5.51
N HIS A 73 -6.86 0.27 -5.35
CA HIS A 73 -6.71 1.17 -4.22
C HIS A 73 -7.56 2.43 -4.35
N SER A 74 -8.11 2.88 -3.22
CA SER A 74 -8.64 4.23 -3.05
C SER A 74 -8.31 4.77 -1.66
N CYS A 75 -8.06 6.09 -1.57
CA CYS A 75 -7.95 6.80 -0.29
C CYS A 75 -9.32 7.10 0.34
N ASP A 76 -10.43 6.88 -0.40
CA ASP A 76 -11.82 6.94 0.06
C ASP A 76 -12.55 5.67 -0.39
N PRO A 77 -12.21 4.52 0.23
CA PRO A 77 -12.62 3.22 -0.25
C PRO A 77 -14.05 2.87 0.17
N ASN A 78 -14.67 1.94 -0.56
CA ASN A 78 -15.95 1.36 -0.17
C ASN A 78 -15.82 -0.01 0.50
N CYS A 79 -14.61 -0.56 0.53
CA CYS A 79 -14.28 -1.79 1.23
C CYS A 79 -13.03 -1.60 2.10
N GLU A 80 -12.80 -2.55 3.00
CA GLU A 80 -11.57 -2.74 3.74
C GLU A 80 -11.09 -4.18 3.59
N SER A 81 -9.83 -4.43 3.86
CA SER A 81 -9.30 -5.78 4.04
C SER A 81 -9.31 -6.13 5.52
N ASP A 82 -9.82 -7.30 5.86
CA ASP A 82 -9.88 -7.77 7.25
C ASP A 82 -9.47 -9.25 7.33
N GLN A 83 -8.75 -9.61 8.39
CA GLN A 83 -8.27 -10.96 8.61
C GLN A 83 -9.19 -11.72 9.56
N PHE A 84 -9.68 -12.88 9.12
CA PHE A 84 -10.49 -13.80 9.91
C PHE A 84 -9.77 -15.15 10.02
N GLY A 85 -9.06 -15.34 11.12
CA GLY A 85 -8.20 -16.52 11.27
C GLY A 85 -7.05 -16.50 10.26
N ASP A 86 -7.05 -17.45 9.35
CA ASP A 86 -6.05 -17.58 8.30
C ASP A 86 -6.52 -17.08 6.92
N GLN A 87 -7.66 -16.41 6.85
CA GLN A 87 -8.25 -15.88 5.62
C GLN A 87 -8.27 -14.35 5.64
N ILE A 88 -7.97 -13.74 4.49
CA ILE A 88 -8.15 -12.31 4.25
C ILE A 88 -9.41 -12.10 3.42
N TRP A 89 -10.26 -11.19 3.86
CA TRP A 89 -11.49 -10.85 3.17
C TRP A 89 -11.54 -9.37 2.83
N ILE A 90 -12.04 -9.08 1.64
CA ILE A 90 -12.50 -7.74 1.29
C ILE A 90 -13.92 -7.60 1.82
N VAL A 91 -14.14 -6.63 2.72
CA VAL A 91 -15.37 -6.41 3.46
C VAL A 91 -15.96 -5.04 3.13
N ALA A 92 -17.26 -4.96 2.88
CA ALA A 92 -17.92 -3.70 2.55
C ALA A 92 -17.99 -2.75 3.76
N LEU A 93 -17.41 -1.56 3.66
CA LEU A 93 -17.42 -0.50 4.68
C LEU A 93 -18.77 0.25 4.75
N ARG A 94 -19.48 0.30 3.63
CA ARG A 94 -20.80 0.93 3.46
C ARG A 94 -21.65 0.10 2.52
N ASP A 95 -22.90 0.51 2.35
CA ASP A 95 -23.72 -0.04 1.26
C ASP A 95 -23.11 0.37 -0.09
N ILE A 96 -22.98 -0.58 -0.99
CA ILE A 96 -22.38 -0.43 -2.32
C ILE A 96 -23.50 -0.67 -3.35
N GLN A 97 -23.61 0.21 -4.33
CA GLN A 97 -24.63 0.11 -5.37
C GLN A 97 -24.21 -0.85 -6.48
N ALA A 98 -25.21 -1.34 -7.26
CA ALA A 98 -24.90 -2.08 -8.48
C ALA A 98 -24.02 -1.20 -9.42
N ASP A 99 -23.14 -1.87 -10.16
CA ASP A 99 -22.17 -1.26 -11.10
C ASP A 99 -21.08 -0.38 -10.45
N GLU A 100 -21.01 -0.34 -9.13
CA GLU A 100 -19.94 0.37 -8.40
C GLU A 100 -18.66 -0.48 -8.38
N GLU A 101 -17.52 0.16 -8.57
CA GLU A 101 -16.20 -0.45 -8.43
C GLU A 101 -15.88 -0.69 -6.95
N LEU A 102 -15.37 -1.88 -6.63
CA LEU A 102 -14.86 -2.19 -5.29
C LEU A 102 -13.45 -1.65 -5.15
N THR A 103 -13.19 -0.95 -4.06
CA THR A 103 -11.87 -0.40 -3.73
C THR A 103 -11.57 -0.58 -2.26
N TYR A 104 -10.28 -0.75 -1.90
CA TYR A 104 -9.84 -0.71 -0.52
C TYR A 104 -8.54 0.10 -0.37
N ASP A 105 -8.25 0.55 0.84
CA ASP A 105 -6.97 1.22 1.10
C ASP A 105 -5.87 0.15 1.24
N TYR A 106 -4.88 0.20 0.38
CA TYR A 106 -3.76 -0.76 0.42
C TYR A 106 -2.91 -0.60 1.67
N CYS A 107 -2.91 0.58 2.29
CA CYS A 107 -2.14 0.87 3.49
C CYS A 107 -0.71 0.35 3.43
N LEU A 108 -0.02 0.55 2.31
CA LEU A 108 1.34 0.06 2.12
C LEU A 108 2.25 0.54 3.26
N TRP A 109 3.17 -0.32 3.67
CA TRP A 109 4.09 -0.09 4.76
C TRP A 109 5.48 -0.62 4.40
N ASP A 110 6.50 -0.38 5.24
CA ASP A 110 7.90 -0.82 5.07
C ASP A 110 8.64 -0.31 3.82
N GLY A 111 8.13 0.73 3.15
CA GLY A 111 8.84 1.37 2.04
C GLY A 111 10.20 1.96 2.48
N GLU A 112 11.18 1.91 1.58
CA GLU A 112 12.45 2.59 1.82
C GLU A 112 12.28 4.11 1.75
N PRO A 113 13.06 4.90 2.53
CA PRO A 113 12.97 6.35 2.48
C PRO A 113 13.33 6.92 1.11
N GLY A 114 12.33 7.40 0.40
CA GLY A 114 12.44 7.95 -0.96
C GLY A 114 11.75 7.09 -2.01
N ASP A 115 11.20 5.94 -1.62
CA ASP A 115 10.34 5.14 -2.50
C ASP A 115 9.05 5.89 -2.79
N GLU A 116 8.56 5.74 -3.99
CA GLU A 116 7.32 6.33 -4.46
C GLU A 116 6.27 5.23 -4.69
N ALA A 117 5.10 5.41 -4.09
CA ALA A 117 3.91 4.62 -4.37
C ALA A 117 2.76 5.60 -4.69
N PRO A 118 2.79 6.25 -5.87
CA PRO A 118 1.87 7.32 -6.19
C PRO A 118 0.43 6.82 -6.29
N CYS A 119 -0.50 7.59 -5.73
CA CYS A 119 -1.93 7.33 -5.81
C CYS A 119 -2.63 8.35 -6.70
N TYR A 120 -3.44 7.86 -7.63
CA TYR A 120 -4.24 8.64 -8.57
C TYR A 120 -5.74 8.32 -8.46
N CYS A 121 -6.21 7.90 -7.27
CA CYS A 121 -7.59 7.43 -7.08
C CYS A 121 -8.68 8.50 -7.29
N GLY A 122 -8.31 9.78 -7.40
CA GLY A 122 -9.25 10.88 -7.66
C GLY A 122 -10.16 11.25 -6.48
N ALA A 123 -10.02 10.62 -5.32
CA ALA A 123 -10.79 10.95 -4.13
C ALA A 123 -10.46 12.36 -3.63
N ASN A 124 -11.44 13.08 -3.07
CA ASN A 124 -11.24 14.43 -2.52
C ASN A 124 -10.21 14.49 -1.39
N ASN A 125 -10.08 13.40 -0.63
CA ASN A 125 -9.12 13.20 0.46
C ASN A 125 -7.89 12.40 0.03
N CYS A 126 -7.60 12.32 -1.28
CA CYS A 126 -6.48 11.54 -1.79
C CYS A 126 -5.15 11.99 -1.16
N ARG A 127 -4.41 11.04 -0.59
CA ARG A 127 -3.10 11.29 0.05
C ARG A 127 -1.96 11.51 -0.95
N GLY A 128 -2.20 11.26 -2.26
CA GLY A 128 -1.17 11.26 -3.31
C GLY A 128 -0.22 10.07 -3.24
N THR A 129 -0.43 9.15 -2.31
CA THR A 129 0.36 7.94 -2.13
C THR A 129 -0.51 6.79 -1.61
N MET A 130 -0.13 5.54 -1.94
CA MET A 130 -0.76 4.32 -1.41
C MET A 130 -0.17 3.89 -0.05
N TYR A 131 0.88 4.56 0.43
CA TYR A 131 1.39 4.31 1.78
C TYR A 131 0.38 4.74 2.85
N SER A 132 0.38 4.01 3.97
CA SER A 132 -0.38 4.39 5.16
C SER A 132 0.10 5.74 5.72
N GLU A 133 -0.73 6.42 6.50
CA GLU A 133 -0.34 7.69 7.14
C GLU A 133 0.85 7.51 8.09
N GLU A 134 0.90 6.38 8.81
CA GLU A 134 1.98 6.02 9.71
C GLU A 134 3.29 5.86 8.95
N GLU A 135 3.24 5.20 7.80
CA GLU A 135 4.39 4.99 6.95
C GLU A 135 4.92 6.31 6.38
N VAL A 136 4.04 7.17 5.90
CA VAL A 136 4.41 8.52 5.44
C VAL A 136 5.11 9.31 6.56
N LYS A 137 4.60 9.23 7.80
CA LYS A 137 5.24 9.86 8.97
C LYS A 137 6.60 9.23 9.27
N ARG A 138 6.71 7.89 9.18
CA ARG A 138 7.97 7.14 9.38
C ARG A 138 9.03 7.57 8.36
N GLN A 139 8.70 7.56 7.07
CA GLN A 139 9.62 7.93 5.98
C GLN A 139 10.09 9.39 6.11
N LYS A 140 9.19 10.33 6.37
CA LYS A 140 9.55 11.74 6.61
C LYS A 140 10.55 11.90 7.78
N ARG A 141 10.37 11.14 8.86
CA ARG A 141 11.29 11.13 10.00
C ARG A 141 12.68 10.61 9.63
N LEU A 142 12.73 9.52 8.84
CA LEU A 142 13.99 8.92 8.40
C LEU A 142 14.75 9.85 7.45
N LEU A 143 14.06 10.48 6.49
CA LEU A 143 14.66 11.45 5.57
C LEU A 143 15.25 12.66 6.34
N ARG A 144 14.55 13.19 7.34
CA ARG A 144 15.06 14.27 8.19
C ARG A 144 16.32 13.86 8.95
N ARG A 145 16.39 12.63 9.47
CA ARG A 145 17.57 12.08 10.13
C ARG A 145 18.76 11.95 9.17
N LYS A 146 18.53 11.35 7.98
CA LYS A 146 19.55 11.25 6.93
C LYS A 146 20.08 12.63 6.52
N ALA A 147 19.22 13.63 6.37
CA ALA A 147 19.59 15.01 6.02
C ALA A 147 20.40 15.70 7.13
N ALA A 148 20.06 15.48 8.41
CA ALA A 148 20.79 16.03 9.54
C ALA A 148 22.22 15.47 9.66
N GLN A 149 22.40 14.18 9.35
CA GLN A 149 23.71 13.52 9.35
C GLN A 149 24.62 13.97 8.19
N ARG A 150 24.05 14.44 7.08
CA ARG A 150 24.79 14.94 5.90
C ARG A 150 25.28 16.37 6.01
N LYS A 151 24.95 17.13 7.07
CA LYS A 151 25.48 18.48 7.25
C LYS A 151 26.98 18.42 7.60
N PRO A 152 27.89 18.94 6.76
CA PRO A 152 29.31 18.91 7.05
C PRO A 152 29.60 19.71 8.32
N ASP A 153 30.52 19.20 9.12
CA ASP A 153 31.03 19.82 10.35
C ASP A 153 31.75 21.13 10.01
N LYS A 154 31.02 22.27 9.97
CA LYS A 154 31.55 23.60 9.66
C LYS A 154 32.41 24.20 10.81
N LYS A 155 32.87 23.40 11.80
CA LYS A 155 33.58 23.89 12.99
C LYS A 155 35.07 23.56 13.06
N LYS A 156 35.77 23.18 11.99
CA LYS A 156 37.21 22.90 12.07
C LYS A 156 38.09 23.74 11.13
N ASN A 157 37.78 25.03 10.91
CA ASN A 157 38.73 25.89 10.19
C ASN A 157 38.77 27.33 10.68
N LYS A 158 38.84 27.54 12.03
CA LYS A 158 39.23 28.82 12.63
C LYS A 158 40.34 28.57 13.62
N GLY A 159 41.54 28.39 13.11
CA GLY A 159 42.71 28.28 14.02
C GLY A 159 44.05 27.99 13.37
N ARG A 160 44.35 28.62 12.22
CA ARG A 160 45.75 28.59 11.75
C ARG A 160 46.10 29.79 10.87
N LYS A 161 46.06 30.99 11.45
CA LYS A 161 46.79 32.15 10.93
C LYS A 161 47.29 32.94 12.12
N LYS A 162 48.55 32.75 12.48
CA LYS A 162 49.49 33.73 13.03
C LYS A 162 50.72 32.99 13.53
N ARG A 163 51.78 33.02 12.76
CA ARG A 163 53.18 33.20 13.16
C ARG A 163 54.09 32.98 11.96
N ALA A 164 54.49 34.05 11.32
CA ALA A 164 55.78 34.20 10.67
C ALA A 164 56.08 35.71 10.75
N ALA A 165 56.98 36.04 11.62
CA ALA A 165 57.80 37.23 11.57
C ALA A 165 59.14 36.78 11.02
#